data_cd5fe08359adf8aa8c3b0b78194873d4
#
_entry.id   cd5fe08359adf8aa8c3b0b78194873d4
#
_cell.length_a   1.000
_cell.length_b   1.000
_cell.length_c   1.000
_cell.angle_alpha   90.00
_cell.angle_beta   90.00
_cell.angle_gamma   90.00
#
_symmetry.space_group_name_H-M   'P 1'
#
loop_
_entity.id
_entity.type
_entity.pdbx_description
1 polymer ?
#
loop_
_entity_poly.entity_id
_entity_poly.type
_entity_poly.pdbx_seq_one_letter_code
_entity_poly.pdbx_strand_id
1 'polypeptide(L)'
;AEEDWRVTVTLDAEKGELTFSDNGIGMTAEEVEKYINQVAFSGAEEFLKNYEGDEKGGIIGHFGLGFYSAFMVADRVTIETLSGKEGASPVRWTSEDGMAFTMEDGSRTQRGTDVILHISEEEKEFLEEYRVREVLKRYCGFMATPVYFDVVKKEEPAKEGQEGEKAAENNEPKGPELILSLIHI
;
A
#
# COMPACT_ATOMS: atom_id res chain seq x y z
N ALA A 1 16.45 -12.65 -13.26
CA ALA A 1 16.58 -11.37 -12.55
C ALA A 1 15.86 -11.56 -11.24
N GLU A 2 16.53 -11.35 -10.10
CA GLU A 2 15.86 -11.28 -8.80
C GLU A 2 14.84 -10.14 -8.91
N GLU A 3 13.56 -10.46 -8.71
CA GLU A 3 12.51 -9.46 -8.69
C GLU A 3 12.63 -8.71 -7.37
N ASP A 4 12.76 -7.40 -7.45
CA ASP A 4 12.87 -6.50 -6.29
C ASP A 4 11.46 -6.27 -5.69
N TRP A 5 10.97 -7.31 -5.00
CA TRP A 5 9.67 -7.26 -4.31
C TRP A 5 9.70 -6.23 -3.19
N ARG A 6 8.75 -5.33 -3.18
CA ARG A 6 8.67 -4.28 -2.16
C ARG A 6 7.24 -3.82 -1.92
N VAL A 7 7.05 -3.22 -0.75
CA VAL A 7 5.86 -2.45 -0.40
C VAL A 7 6.28 -1.01 -0.16
N THR A 8 5.54 -0.06 -0.70
CA THR A 8 5.70 1.37 -0.42
C THR A 8 4.44 1.88 0.26
N VAL A 9 4.59 2.50 1.42
CA VAL A 9 3.51 3.17 2.13
C VAL A 9 3.64 4.66 1.88
N THR A 10 2.60 5.28 1.30
CA THR A 10 2.59 6.71 0.96
C THR A 10 1.52 7.43 1.76
N LEU A 11 1.91 8.45 2.48
CA LEU A 11 1.01 9.34 3.22
C LEU A 11 0.74 10.60 2.41
N ASP A 12 -0.53 10.84 2.07
CA ASP A 12 -1.04 12.10 1.52
C ASP A 12 -2.01 12.73 2.54
N ALA A 13 -1.47 13.53 3.44
CA ALA A 13 -2.27 14.15 4.51
C ALA A 13 -3.29 15.17 3.98
N GLU A 14 -3.07 15.76 2.80
CA GLU A 14 -4.02 16.71 2.19
C GLU A 14 -5.26 16.01 1.65
N LYS A 15 -5.06 14.85 1.03
CA LYS A 15 -6.18 14.03 0.57
C LYS A 15 -6.80 13.19 1.68
N GLY A 16 -6.17 13.12 2.85
CA GLY A 16 -6.57 12.22 3.93
C GLY A 16 -6.35 10.75 3.58
N GLU A 17 -5.31 10.44 2.81
CA GLU A 17 -5.07 9.11 2.26
C GLU A 17 -3.78 8.49 2.79
N LEU A 18 -3.87 7.19 3.11
CA LEU A 18 -2.73 6.33 3.37
C LEU A 18 -2.75 5.17 2.36
N THR A 19 -1.77 5.12 1.48
CA THR A 19 -1.70 4.14 0.39
C THR A 19 -0.63 3.10 0.66
N PHE A 20 -0.98 1.81 0.53
CA PHE A 20 -0.06 0.68 0.56
C PHE A 20 0.06 0.13 -0.85
N SER A 21 1.22 0.33 -1.47
CA SER A 21 1.53 -0.08 -2.85
C SER A 21 2.49 -1.25 -2.85
N ASP A 22 2.14 -2.34 -3.53
CA ASP A 22 3.07 -3.44 -3.83
C ASP A 22 3.33 -3.58 -5.35
N ASN A 23 4.43 -4.20 -5.68
CA ASN A 23 4.77 -4.60 -7.04
C ASN A 23 4.62 -6.12 -7.25
N GLY A 24 3.73 -6.75 -6.48
CA GLY A 24 3.44 -8.17 -6.50
C GLY A 24 2.73 -8.65 -7.76
N ILE A 25 2.09 -9.81 -7.66
CA ILE A 25 1.43 -10.45 -8.81
C ILE A 25 0.16 -9.72 -9.27
N GLY A 26 -0.42 -8.86 -8.42
CA GLY A 26 -1.70 -8.22 -8.68
C GLY A 26 -2.86 -9.21 -8.75
N MET A 27 -4.05 -8.70 -9.08
CA MET A 27 -5.28 -9.49 -9.17
C MET A 27 -6.05 -9.15 -10.45
N THR A 28 -6.76 -10.15 -11.01
CA THR A 28 -7.79 -9.93 -12.04
C THR A 28 -9.11 -9.54 -11.38
N ALA A 29 -10.11 -9.12 -12.16
CA ALA A 29 -11.45 -8.79 -11.65
C ALA A 29 -12.10 -9.98 -10.92
N GLU A 30 -11.96 -11.19 -11.46
CA GLU A 30 -12.48 -12.41 -10.86
C GLU A 30 -11.77 -12.74 -9.54
N GLU A 31 -10.46 -12.47 -9.46
CA GLU A 31 -9.68 -12.67 -8.23
C GLU A 31 -10.06 -11.65 -7.16
N VAL A 32 -10.30 -10.38 -7.52
CA VAL A 32 -10.81 -9.37 -6.59
C VAL A 32 -12.18 -9.79 -6.06
N GLU A 33 -13.09 -10.22 -6.94
CA GLU A 33 -14.40 -10.70 -6.52
C GLU A 33 -14.30 -11.91 -5.57
N LYS A 34 -13.43 -12.86 -5.89
CA LYS A 34 -13.25 -14.09 -5.11
C LYS A 34 -12.57 -13.84 -3.76
N TYR A 35 -11.52 -13.03 -3.70
CA TYR A 35 -10.65 -12.93 -2.52
C TYR A 35 -10.92 -11.71 -1.65
N ILE A 36 -11.47 -10.65 -2.23
CA ILE A 36 -11.81 -9.43 -1.48
C ILE A 36 -13.27 -9.46 -1.04
N ASN A 37 -14.22 -9.85 -1.90
CA ASN A 37 -15.65 -9.82 -1.58
C ASN A 37 -16.12 -11.00 -0.71
N GLN A 38 -15.38 -12.10 -0.66
CA GLN A 38 -15.74 -13.26 0.16
C GLN A 38 -14.96 -13.25 1.48
N VAL A 39 -15.55 -12.68 2.52
CA VAL A 39 -14.93 -12.40 3.83
C VAL A 39 -14.20 -13.60 4.47
N ALA A 40 -14.65 -14.81 4.25
CA ALA A 40 -14.05 -16.01 4.86
C ALA A 40 -13.07 -16.74 3.92
N PHE A 41 -12.83 -16.22 2.72
CA PHE A 41 -11.99 -16.88 1.73
C PHE A 41 -10.63 -16.21 1.63
N SER A 42 -9.55 -16.97 1.83
CA SER A 42 -8.18 -16.47 1.68
C SER A 42 -7.50 -17.12 0.47
N GLY A 43 -6.98 -16.28 -0.44
CA GLY A 43 -6.13 -16.73 -1.54
C GLY A 43 -4.82 -17.39 -1.10
N ALA A 44 -4.42 -17.19 0.16
CA ALA A 44 -3.18 -17.77 0.70
C ALA A 44 -3.15 -19.30 0.64
N GLU A 45 -4.29 -19.98 0.93
CA GLU A 45 -4.36 -21.44 0.85
C GLU A 45 -4.24 -21.96 -0.59
N GLU A 46 -4.87 -21.27 -1.55
CA GLU A 46 -4.80 -21.64 -2.96
C GLU A 46 -3.41 -21.34 -3.53
N PHE A 47 -2.82 -20.24 -3.13
CA PHE A 47 -1.45 -19.91 -3.48
C PHE A 47 -0.47 -20.96 -2.97
N LEU A 48 -0.58 -21.39 -1.72
CA LEU A 48 0.25 -22.46 -1.14
C LEU A 48 0.12 -23.80 -1.85
N LYS A 49 -1.07 -24.14 -2.37
CA LYS A 49 -1.29 -25.37 -3.15
C LYS A 49 -0.63 -25.32 -4.52
N ASN A 50 -0.56 -24.13 -5.12
CA ASN A 50 -0.03 -23.93 -6.47
C ASN A 50 1.49 -23.68 -6.49
N TYR A 51 2.05 -23.25 -5.37
CA TYR A 51 3.48 -23.00 -5.19
C TYR A 51 4.12 -24.11 -4.34
N GLU A 52 4.67 -25.14 -5.00
CA GLU A 52 5.48 -26.20 -4.36
C GLU A 52 6.94 -25.78 -4.14
N GLY A 53 7.22 -24.54 -3.77
CA GLY A 53 8.55 -24.03 -3.54
C GLY A 53 8.91 -23.85 -2.05
N ASP A 54 10.20 -23.65 -1.76
CA ASP A 54 10.78 -23.46 -0.40
C ASP A 54 10.31 -22.19 0.32
N GLU A 55 9.46 -21.37 -0.29
CA GLU A 55 9.01 -20.06 0.23
C GLU A 55 7.73 -20.09 1.06
N LYS A 56 7.29 -21.26 1.54
CA LYS A 56 6.07 -21.41 2.37
C LYS A 56 6.08 -20.60 3.67
N GLY A 57 7.23 -20.09 4.09
CA GLY A 57 7.39 -19.29 5.32
C GLY A 57 7.04 -17.80 5.20
N GLY A 58 6.79 -17.28 3.97
CA GLY A 58 6.57 -15.86 3.74
C GLY A 58 5.13 -15.37 3.87
N ILE A 59 4.14 -16.28 3.96
CA ILE A 59 2.72 -15.90 4.02
C ILE A 59 2.31 -15.67 5.47
N ILE A 60 1.93 -14.43 5.78
CA ILE A 60 1.57 -14.00 7.14
C ILE A 60 0.05 -14.14 7.38
N GLY A 61 -0.80 -13.93 6.37
CA GLY A 61 -2.25 -13.96 6.48
C GLY A 61 -2.87 -15.29 6.05
N HIS A 62 -3.64 -15.93 6.94
CA HIS A 62 -4.27 -17.24 6.67
C HIS A 62 -5.81 -17.22 6.66
N PHE A 63 -6.44 -16.14 7.17
CA PHE A 63 -7.88 -16.14 7.42
C PHE A 63 -8.69 -15.27 6.46
N GLY A 64 -8.05 -14.50 5.57
CA GLY A 64 -8.72 -13.58 4.63
C GLY A 64 -9.41 -12.38 5.28
N LEU A 65 -9.32 -12.23 6.61
CA LEU A 65 -10.01 -11.17 7.36
C LEU A 65 -9.15 -9.91 7.55
N GLY A 66 -7.83 -9.99 7.35
CA GLY A 66 -6.91 -8.89 7.62
C GLY A 66 -7.22 -7.62 6.83
N PHE A 67 -7.65 -7.77 5.58
CA PHE A 67 -8.05 -6.66 4.72
C PHE A 67 -9.19 -5.82 5.33
N TYR A 68 -10.18 -6.47 5.94
CA TYR A 68 -11.35 -5.79 6.50
C TYR A 68 -11.02 -4.94 7.74
N SER A 69 -9.86 -5.15 8.38
CA SER A 69 -9.39 -4.29 9.46
C SER A 69 -9.11 -2.86 8.99
N ALA A 70 -8.94 -2.62 7.69
CA ALA A 70 -8.80 -1.29 7.10
C ALA A 70 -10.01 -0.38 7.42
N PHE A 71 -11.23 -0.95 7.48
CA PHE A 71 -12.45 -0.22 7.82
C PHE A 71 -12.54 0.20 9.31
N MET A 72 -11.59 -0.21 10.15
CA MET A 72 -11.49 0.31 11.52
C MET A 72 -10.90 1.72 11.56
N VAL A 73 -10.17 2.12 10.52
CA VAL A 73 -9.48 3.42 10.47
C VAL A 73 -9.86 4.27 9.24
N ALA A 74 -10.60 3.70 8.30
CA ALA A 74 -10.96 4.35 7.04
C ALA A 74 -12.46 4.34 6.82
N ASP A 75 -13.00 5.46 6.34
CA ASP A 75 -14.39 5.60 5.90
C ASP A 75 -14.62 4.99 4.52
N ARG A 76 -13.54 4.85 3.74
CA ARG A 76 -13.56 4.26 2.41
C ARG A 76 -12.23 3.57 2.14
N VAL A 77 -12.30 2.42 1.49
CA VAL A 77 -11.12 1.69 1.01
C VAL A 77 -11.23 1.51 -0.49
N THR A 78 -10.17 1.85 -1.20
CA THR A 78 -10.06 1.65 -2.65
C THR A 78 -8.90 0.69 -2.92
N ILE A 79 -9.12 -0.29 -3.79
CA ILE A 79 -8.06 -1.15 -4.34
C ILE A 79 -7.91 -0.81 -5.82
N GLU A 80 -6.68 -0.50 -6.23
CA GLU A 80 -6.25 -0.44 -7.63
C GLU A 80 -5.32 -1.60 -7.87
N THR A 81 -5.63 -2.49 -8.81
CA THR A 81 -4.79 -3.67 -9.04
C THR A 81 -4.67 -4.00 -10.53
N LEU A 82 -3.53 -4.53 -10.91
CA LEU A 82 -3.28 -5.09 -12.25
C LEU A 82 -2.53 -6.41 -12.11
N SER A 83 -3.16 -7.47 -12.58
CA SER A 83 -2.54 -8.80 -12.59
C SER A 83 -1.36 -8.86 -13.57
N GLY A 84 -0.31 -9.60 -13.20
CA GLY A 84 0.79 -9.95 -14.10
C GLY A 84 0.43 -10.98 -15.17
N LYS A 85 -0.82 -11.49 -15.19
CA LYS A 85 -1.29 -12.42 -16.21
C LYS A 85 -1.41 -11.74 -17.56
N GLU A 86 -1.06 -12.46 -18.62
CA GLU A 86 -1.17 -11.94 -19.99
C GLU A 86 -2.62 -11.58 -20.33
N GLY A 87 -2.83 -10.38 -20.88
CA GLY A 87 -4.15 -9.88 -21.27
C GLY A 87 -5.01 -9.37 -20.09
N ALA A 88 -4.49 -9.32 -18.87
CA ALA A 88 -5.22 -8.77 -17.74
C ALA A 88 -5.45 -7.26 -17.90
N SER A 89 -6.64 -6.80 -17.51
CA SER A 89 -6.99 -5.38 -17.42
C SER A 89 -6.88 -4.90 -15.98
N PRO A 90 -6.52 -3.62 -15.76
CA PRO A 90 -6.51 -3.05 -14.41
C PRO A 90 -7.94 -2.95 -13.85
N VAL A 91 -8.05 -3.11 -12.54
CA VAL A 91 -9.33 -3.13 -11.83
C VAL A 91 -9.27 -2.16 -10.67
N ARG A 92 -10.33 -1.38 -10.50
CA ARG A 92 -10.60 -0.57 -9.31
C ARG A 92 -11.78 -1.17 -8.56
N TRP A 93 -11.58 -1.42 -7.29
CA TRP A 93 -12.61 -1.81 -6.34
C TRP A 93 -12.71 -0.75 -5.25
N THR A 94 -13.92 -0.40 -4.83
CA THR A 94 -14.13 0.60 -3.77
C THR A 94 -15.29 0.19 -2.89
N SER A 95 -15.13 0.34 -1.58
CA SER A 95 -16.17 0.14 -0.58
C SER A 95 -16.06 1.17 0.55
N GLU A 96 -17.21 1.55 1.13
CA GLU A 96 -17.30 2.46 2.29
C GLU A 96 -17.53 1.72 3.61
N ASP A 97 -18.06 0.51 3.56
CA ASP A 97 -18.45 -0.25 4.75
C ASP A 97 -17.95 -1.71 4.77
N GLY A 98 -17.25 -2.11 3.72
CA GLY A 98 -16.79 -3.48 3.55
C GLY A 98 -17.89 -4.48 3.12
N MET A 99 -19.15 -4.05 3.00
CA MET A 99 -20.28 -4.89 2.59
C MET A 99 -20.76 -4.58 1.18
N ALA A 100 -21.00 -3.30 0.88
CA ALA A 100 -21.31 -2.85 -0.47
C ALA A 100 -20.04 -2.37 -1.17
N PHE A 101 -19.89 -2.72 -2.43
CA PHE A 101 -18.73 -2.33 -3.22
C PHE A 101 -19.11 -1.97 -4.65
N THR A 102 -18.23 -1.24 -5.30
CA THR A 102 -18.25 -1.00 -6.75
C THR A 102 -16.97 -1.57 -7.38
N MET A 103 -17.08 -2.08 -8.60
CA MET A 103 -15.94 -2.49 -9.41
C MET A 103 -16.02 -1.78 -10.75
N GLU A 104 -14.91 -1.24 -11.19
CA GLU A 104 -14.77 -0.52 -12.46
C GLU A 104 -13.37 -0.72 -13.05
N ASP A 105 -13.13 -0.20 -14.26
CA ASP A 105 -11.81 -0.22 -14.86
C ASP A 105 -10.83 0.59 -14.01
N GLY A 106 -9.68 -0.01 -13.69
CA GLY A 106 -8.62 0.63 -12.92
C GLY A 106 -7.70 1.48 -13.78
N SER A 107 -6.78 2.18 -13.11
CA SER A 107 -5.82 3.09 -13.74
C SER A 107 -4.38 2.59 -13.76
N ARG A 108 -4.08 1.46 -13.09
CA ARG A 108 -2.70 0.95 -13.02
C ARG A 108 -2.17 0.53 -14.38
N THR A 109 -0.91 0.85 -14.63
CA THR A 109 -0.18 0.49 -15.86
C THR A 109 0.89 -0.57 -15.64
N GLN A 110 1.18 -0.88 -14.37
CA GLN A 110 2.14 -1.90 -13.96
C GLN A 110 1.47 -2.90 -13.03
N ARG A 111 1.92 -4.15 -13.06
CA ARG A 111 1.41 -5.18 -12.14
C ARG A 111 1.60 -4.79 -10.67
N GLY A 112 0.77 -5.31 -9.80
CA GLY A 112 0.77 -5.07 -8.37
C GLY A 112 -0.54 -4.51 -7.88
N THR A 113 -0.57 -4.11 -6.61
CA THR A 113 -1.80 -3.63 -5.95
C THR A 113 -1.52 -2.39 -5.13
N ASP A 114 -2.41 -1.41 -5.19
CA ASP A 114 -2.52 -0.29 -4.28
C ASP A 114 -3.76 -0.48 -3.42
N VAL A 115 -3.59 -0.47 -2.11
CA VAL A 115 -4.68 -0.39 -1.14
C VAL A 115 -4.67 1.02 -0.58
N ILE A 116 -5.70 1.81 -0.89
CA ILE A 116 -5.83 3.22 -0.54
C ILE A 116 -6.86 3.35 0.58
N LEU A 117 -6.42 3.75 1.75
CA LEU A 117 -7.25 4.03 2.91
C LEU A 117 -7.59 5.51 2.94
N HIS A 118 -8.87 5.86 2.85
CA HIS A 118 -9.36 7.22 3.10
C HIS A 118 -9.66 7.32 4.60
N ILE A 119 -8.70 7.88 5.34
CA ILE A 119 -8.70 7.87 6.80
C ILE A 119 -9.88 8.68 7.35
N SER A 120 -10.59 8.09 8.31
CA SER A 120 -11.75 8.72 8.95
C SER A 120 -11.33 9.92 9.81
N GLU A 121 -12.27 10.84 10.05
CA GLU A 121 -12.07 11.98 10.93
C GLU A 121 -11.68 11.58 12.36
N GLU A 122 -12.19 10.44 12.83
CA GLU A 122 -11.95 9.92 14.18
C GLU A 122 -10.52 9.37 14.32
N GLU A 123 -9.92 8.90 13.22
CA GLU A 123 -8.62 8.24 13.17
C GLU A 123 -7.52 9.11 12.52
N LYS A 124 -7.68 10.45 12.53
CA LYS A 124 -6.74 11.42 11.93
C LYS A 124 -5.29 11.27 12.41
N GLU A 125 -5.05 10.63 13.53
CA GLU A 125 -3.69 10.37 13.98
C GLU A 125 -2.85 9.61 12.95
N PHE A 126 -3.51 8.78 12.09
CA PHE A 126 -2.84 8.06 10.99
C PHE A 126 -2.55 8.93 9.76
N LEU A 127 -2.89 10.22 9.79
CA LEU A 127 -2.43 11.22 8.83
C LEU A 127 -1.20 12.01 9.32
N GLU A 128 -0.69 11.68 10.51
CA GLU A 128 0.53 12.24 11.04
C GLU A 128 1.74 11.37 10.68
N GLU A 129 2.73 11.96 10.01
CA GLU A 129 3.95 11.25 9.58
C GLU A 129 4.61 10.47 10.72
N TYR A 130 4.73 11.10 11.90
CA TYR A 130 5.35 10.47 13.06
C TYR A 130 4.61 9.19 13.48
N ARG A 131 3.28 9.25 13.51
CA ARG A 131 2.43 8.12 13.92
C ARG A 131 2.53 6.94 12.97
N VAL A 132 2.43 7.21 11.67
CA VAL A 132 2.58 6.17 10.64
C VAL A 132 3.97 5.53 10.70
N ARG A 133 5.01 6.35 10.82
CA ARG A 133 6.39 5.89 10.93
C ARG A 133 6.63 5.00 12.15
N GLU A 134 6.06 5.37 13.30
CA GLU A 134 6.14 4.56 14.53
C GLU A 134 5.50 3.18 14.33
N VAL A 135 4.28 3.15 13.79
CA VAL A 135 3.54 1.90 13.52
C VAL A 135 4.31 1.01 12.54
N LEU A 136 4.78 1.57 11.43
CA LEU A 136 5.54 0.81 10.43
C LEU A 136 6.83 0.23 11.01
N LYS A 137 7.60 1.02 11.76
CA LYS A 137 8.83 0.53 12.43
C LYS A 137 8.53 -0.60 13.40
N ARG A 138 7.45 -0.49 14.16
CA ARG A 138 7.08 -1.47 15.18
C ARG A 138 6.64 -2.81 14.58
N TYR A 139 5.86 -2.78 13.48
CA TYR A 139 5.21 -3.98 12.94
C TYR A 139 5.83 -4.49 11.64
N CYS A 140 6.47 -3.63 10.86
CA CYS A 140 7.05 -3.99 9.56
C CYS A 140 8.58 -4.05 9.57
N GLY A 141 9.25 -3.62 10.63
CA GLY A 141 10.71 -3.55 10.70
C GLY A 141 11.44 -4.89 10.58
N PHE A 142 10.73 -6.02 10.68
CA PHE A 142 11.29 -7.38 10.61
C PHE A 142 10.73 -8.19 9.43
N MET A 143 10.02 -7.55 8.50
CA MET A 143 9.47 -8.26 7.35
C MET A 143 10.56 -8.64 6.34
N ALA A 144 10.42 -9.81 5.72
CA ALA A 144 11.34 -10.27 4.67
C ALA A 144 11.26 -9.39 3.42
N THR A 145 10.06 -8.90 3.08
CA THR A 145 9.85 -7.95 1.99
C THR A 145 10.15 -6.53 2.48
N PRO A 146 11.02 -5.77 1.80
CA PRO A 146 11.31 -4.39 2.15
C PRO A 146 10.06 -3.52 2.14
N VAL A 147 9.90 -2.69 3.19
CA VAL A 147 8.84 -1.70 3.30
C VAL A 147 9.45 -0.31 3.28
N TYR A 148 9.00 0.51 2.35
CA TYR A 148 9.41 1.90 2.20
C TYR A 148 8.29 2.82 2.67
N PHE A 149 8.66 3.98 3.20
CA PHE A 149 7.71 5.01 3.59
C PHE A 149 8.01 6.32 2.87
N ASP A 150 6.98 6.94 2.31
CA ASP A 150 7.04 8.21 1.62
C ASP A 150 5.92 9.14 2.08
N VAL A 151 6.16 10.45 2.00
CA VAL A 151 5.18 11.48 2.34
C VAL A 151 5.05 12.45 1.18
N VAL A 152 3.82 12.61 0.68
CA VAL A 152 3.53 13.62 -0.34
C VAL A 152 3.75 15.01 0.26
N LYS A 153 4.75 15.73 -0.25
CA LYS A 153 5.05 17.10 0.18
C LYS A 153 4.26 18.09 -0.67
N LYS A 154 3.81 19.18 -0.03
CA LYS A 154 3.30 20.35 -0.77
C LYS A 154 4.38 20.89 -1.68
N GLU A 155 4.09 21.06 -2.95
CA GLU A 155 4.80 22.02 -3.76
C GLU A 155 4.43 23.43 -3.23
N GLU A 156 5.29 24.03 -2.41
CA GLU A 156 5.15 25.44 -2.10
C GLU A 156 5.28 26.21 -3.41
N PRO A 157 4.30 27.09 -3.75
CA PRO A 157 4.44 27.94 -4.92
C PRO A 157 5.70 28.80 -4.74
N ALA A 158 6.60 28.73 -5.71
CA ALA A 158 7.83 29.50 -5.73
C ALA A 158 7.48 30.96 -5.44
N LYS A 159 7.88 31.48 -4.27
CA LYS A 159 7.84 32.93 -3.97
C LYS A 159 8.88 33.59 -4.84
N GLU A 160 8.44 34.20 -5.94
CA GLU A 160 9.25 35.17 -6.65
C GLU A 160 9.55 36.37 -5.72
N GLY A 161 10.83 36.59 -5.49
CA GLY A 161 11.38 37.87 -5.04
C GLY A 161 11.60 38.02 -3.56
N GLN A 162 12.79 37.62 -3.09
CA GLN A 162 13.66 38.50 -2.28
C GLN A 162 15.06 37.88 -2.17
N GLU A 163 16.04 38.57 -2.72
CA GLU A 163 17.47 38.32 -2.54
C GLU A 163 17.81 38.48 -1.05
N GLY A 164 18.42 37.43 -0.48
CA GLY A 164 18.96 37.48 0.88
C GLY A 164 19.66 36.16 1.18
N GLU A 165 20.99 36.19 1.05
CA GLU A 165 21.90 35.11 1.41
C GLU A 165 21.55 34.49 2.75
N LYS A 166 21.30 33.16 2.78
CA LYS A 166 21.79 32.26 3.85
C LYS A 166 21.54 30.78 3.48
N ALA A 167 22.66 30.03 3.52
CA ALA A 167 22.76 28.59 3.72
C ALA A 167 21.83 27.68 2.88
N ALA A 168 22.42 27.08 1.84
CA ALA A 168 21.87 25.93 1.11
C ALA A 168 21.75 24.72 2.07
N GLU A 169 20.60 24.51 2.66
CA GLU A 169 20.15 23.16 3.03
C GLU A 169 19.65 22.50 1.76
N ASN A 170 20.33 21.40 1.40
CA ASN A 170 19.97 20.55 0.27
C ASN A 170 18.53 20.07 0.41
N ASN A 171 17.61 20.69 -0.28
CA ASN A 171 16.22 20.30 -0.42
C ASN A 171 16.06 19.45 -1.69
N GLU A 172 16.88 18.38 -1.82
CA GLU A 172 16.60 17.32 -2.77
C GLU A 172 15.36 16.58 -2.28
N PRO A 173 14.38 16.27 -3.16
CA PRO A 173 13.26 15.41 -2.78
C PRO A 173 13.84 14.07 -2.32
N LYS A 174 13.80 13.82 -1.01
CA LYS A 174 14.17 12.52 -0.45
C LYS A 174 13.14 11.53 -0.99
N GLY A 175 13.59 10.57 -1.80
CA GLY A 175 12.76 9.46 -2.22
C GLY A 175 12.29 8.62 -1.02
N PRO A 176 11.45 7.60 -1.26
CA PRO A 176 10.90 6.74 -0.20
C PRO A 176 11.99 6.22 0.75
N GLU A 177 11.77 6.38 2.07
CA GLU A 177 12.70 5.92 3.09
C GLU A 177 12.45 4.45 3.41
N LEU A 178 13.49 3.61 3.37
CA LEU A 178 13.39 2.22 3.80
C LEU A 178 13.11 2.15 5.30
N ILE A 179 12.04 1.48 5.68
CA ILE A 179 11.75 1.12 7.08
C ILE A 179 12.67 -0.03 7.43
N LEU A 180 13.69 0.23 8.25
CA LEU A 180 14.79 -0.69 8.54
C LEU A 180 14.30 -2.09 8.92
N SER A 181 14.63 -3.06 8.06
CA SER A 181 14.67 -4.47 8.42
C SER A 181 16.02 -4.76 9.07
N LEU A 182 16.02 -5.38 10.25
CA LEU A 182 17.25 -5.82 10.96
C LEU A 182 17.87 -7.09 10.36
N ILE A 183 17.61 -7.44 9.11
CA ILE A 183 18.14 -8.63 8.44
C ILE A 183 19.45 -8.32 7.71
N HIS A 184 20.33 -7.51 8.31
CA HIS A 184 21.72 -7.39 7.87
C HIS A 184 22.66 -7.41 9.08
N ILE A 185 22.73 -8.55 9.73
CA ILE A 185 23.87 -8.95 10.57
C ILE A 185 24.34 -10.32 10.10
#